data_2e66a538bc9cff347907db1e11fde43e
#
_entry.id   2e66a538bc9cff347907db1e11fde43e
#
_cell.length_a   1.000
_cell.length_b   1.000
_cell.length_c   1.000
_cell.angle_alpha   90.00
_cell.angle_beta   90.00
_cell.angle_gamma   90.00
#
_symmetry.space_group_name_H-M   'P 1'
#
loop_
_entity.id
_entity.type
_entity.pdbx_description
1 polymer ?
#
loop_
_entity_poly.entity_id
_entity_poly.type
_entity_poly.pdbx_seq_one_letter_code
_entity_poly.pdbx_strand_id
1 'polypeptide(L)'
;MIPSRVLVLSCFLVGLTLNASAQQSAPAAPAPPPLVGTLAGHPDWPAAKKPGDVDSVDHLIASLYDVVSGPAGPRDWDRFRALFVPDGRLAWIDPEAAATKDAPASMGDAVFLTPDTFMQQNDPYFKTHGFFERSIVKRVEEFGNLVEAWSTKESRDATDDAQPSSRGIDSFQIVHAHGRFWIASLIFDDERPGVTLPAKYLKTPGQ
;
A
#
# COMPACT_ATOMS: atom_id res chain seq x y z
N MET A 1 79.57 -46.16 53.30
CA MET A 1 79.13 -45.06 54.17
C MET A 1 79.13 -43.80 53.37
N ILE A 2 77.98 -43.37 52.89
CA ILE A 2 77.81 -42.11 52.11
C ILE A 2 76.57 -41.51 52.70
N PRO A 3 76.59 -40.24 53.19
CA PRO A 3 75.38 -39.58 53.74
C PRO A 3 74.53 -38.98 52.67
N SER A 4 73.24 -39.15 52.79
CA SER A 4 72.19 -38.57 51.99
C SER A 4 72.12 -37.06 52.12
N ARG A 5 72.08 -36.37 51.05
CA ARG A 5 71.78 -34.93 50.99
C ARG A 5 70.27 -34.72 50.75
N VAL A 6 69.62 -34.08 51.66
CA VAL A 6 68.23 -33.65 51.59
C VAL A 6 68.22 -32.34 50.74
N LEU A 7 67.50 -32.32 49.61
CA LEU A 7 67.27 -31.13 48.79
C LEU A 7 65.95 -30.55 49.19
N VAL A 8 66.00 -29.35 49.79
CA VAL A 8 64.79 -28.55 50.12
C VAL A 8 64.37 -27.74 48.88
N LEU A 9 63.24 -28.10 48.27
CA LEU A 9 62.68 -27.40 47.14
C LEU A 9 61.73 -26.33 47.67
N SER A 10 62.15 -25.06 47.59
CA SER A 10 61.30 -23.89 47.93
C SER A 10 60.38 -23.58 46.74
N CYS A 11 59.10 -23.82 46.87
CA CYS A 11 58.09 -23.38 45.89
C CYS A 11 57.76 -21.90 46.15
N PHE A 12 58.16 -21.05 45.21
CA PHE A 12 57.68 -19.68 45.09
C PHE A 12 56.29 -19.70 44.42
N LEU A 13 55.23 -19.46 45.15
CA LEU A 13 53.88 -19.18 44.62
C LEU A 13 53.86 -17.71 44.13
N VAL A 14 53.97 -17.50 42.83
CA VAL A 14 53.67 -16.21 42.19
C VAL A 14 52.14 -16.12 42.06
N GLY A 15 51.49 -15.30 42.89
CA GLY A 15 50.07 -15.00 42.74
C GLY A 15 49.84 -14.08 41.57
N LEU A 16 49.27 -14.63 40.48
CA LEU A 16 48.70 -13.85 39.39
C LEU A 16 47.37 -13.25 39.87
N THR A 17 47.36 -11.98 40.15
CA THR A 17 46.11 -11.21 40.33
C THR A 17 45.56 -10.89 38.93
N LEU A 18 44.51 -11.63 38.50
CA LEU A 18 43.70 -11.29 37.35
C LEU A 18 42.87 -10.04 37.67
N ASN A 19 43.34 -8.88 37.22
CA ASN A 19 42.51 -7.70 37.16
C ASN A 19 41.45 -7.88 36.05
N ALA A 20 40.26 -8.31 36.43
CA ALA A 20 39.09 -8.25 35.58
C ALA A 20 38.67 -6.80 35.39
N SER A 21 39.21 -6.15 34.36
CA SER A 21 38.70 -4.85 33.90
C SER A 21 37.26 -5.06 33.42
N ALA A 22 36.28 -4.65 34.19
CA ALA A 22 34.90 -4.57 33.75
C ALA A 22 34.86 -3.63 32.54
N GLN A 23 34.73 -4.21 31.35
CA GLN A 23 34.55 -3.45 30.12
C GLN A 23 33.17 -2.83 30.17
N GLN A 24 33.13 -1.56 30.57
CA GLN A 24 31.94 -0.75 30.62
C GLN A 24 31.46 -0.58 29.16
N SER A 25 30.41 -1.27 28.77
CA SER A 25 29.80 -1.12 27.43
C SER A 25 29.48 0.35 27.24
N ALA A 26 30.04 0.97 26.19
CA ALA A 26 29.69 2.33 25.81
C ALA A 26 28.17 2.42 25.65
N PRO A 27 27.54 3.54 26.06
CA PRO A 27 26.12 3.76 25.82
C PRO A 27 25.81 3.55 24.34
N ALA A 28 24.77 2.77 24.03
CA ALA A 28 24.33 2.58 22.65
C ALA A 28 24.08 3.95 22.03
N ALA A 29 24.61 4.18 20.82
CA ALA A 29 24.32 5.40 20.08
C ALA A 29 22.80 5.55 19.93
N PRO A 30 22.25 6.78 20.05
CA PRO A 30 20.83 7.02 19.83
C PRO A 30 20.44 6.49 18.44
N ALA A 31 19.27 5.85 18.37
CA ALA A 31 18.73 5.38 17.09
C ALA A 31 18.64 6.55 16.09
N PRO A 32 18.98 6.36 14.83
CA PRO A 32 18.81 7.41 13.83
C PRO A 32 17.32 7.80 13.76
N PRO A 33 17.01 9.07 13.46
CA PRO A 33 15.62 9.50 13.29
C PRO A 33 14.96 8.68 12.16
N PRO A 34 13.63 8.46 12.21
CA PRO A 34 12.91 7.79 11.14
C PRO A 34 13.16 8.51 9.81
N LEU A 35 13.36 7.75 8.75
CA LEU A 35 13.47 8.32 7.41
C LEU A 35 12.12 8.98 7.03
N VAL A 36 12.19 10.18 6.47
CA VAL A 36 11.03 10.84 5.86
C VAL A 36 10.44 9.91 4.79
N GLY A 37 9.10 9.78 4.74
CA GLY A 37 8.42 8.89 3.83
C GLY A 37 8.29 7.43 4.31
N THR A 38 8.73 7.10 5.52
CA THR A 38 8.45 5.78 6.12
C THR A 38 7.09 5.79 6.83
N LEU A 39 6.44 4.62 6.93
CA LEU A 39 5.20 4.47 7.72
C LEU A 39 5.42 4.88 9.19
N ALA A 40 6.61 4.62 9.74
CA ALA A 40 6.98 5.04 11.09
C ALA A 40 7.07 6.58 11.25
N GLY A 41 7.29 7.30 10.15
CA GLY A 41 7.28 8.77 10.12
C GLY A 41 5.88 9.39 10.16
N HIS A 42 4.82 8.57 10.09
CA HIS A 42 3.42 9.01 10.05
C HIS A 42 2.59 8.31 11.14
N PRO A 43 2.86 8.57 12.44
CA PRO A 43 2.19 7.87 13.55
C PRO A 43 0.69 8.14 13.62
N ASP A 44 0.22 9.25 13.05
CA ASP A 44 -1.21 9.64 13.03
C ASP A 44 -1.96 9.02 11.84
N TRP A 45 -1.27 8.25 10.97
CA TRP A 45 -1.94 7.63 9.85
C TRP A 45 -2.88 6.53 10.36
N PRO A 46 -4.14 6.49 9.89
CA PRO A 46 -5.14 5.62 10.49
C PRO A 46 -4.78 4.14 10.33
N ALA A 47 -4.92 3.41 11.42
CA ALA A 47 -4.97 1.95 11.37
C ALA A 47 -6.19 1.48 10.57
N ALA A 48 -6.10 0.29 9.98
CA ALA A 48 -7.25 -0.31 9.32
C ALA A 48 -8.41 -0.46 10.33
N LYS A 49 -9.58 0.11 10.03
CA LYS A 49 -10.78 -0.03 10.85
C LYS A 49 -11.26 -1.49 10.94
N LYS A 50 -11.08 -2.23 9.85
CA LYS A 50 -11.37 -3.66 9.74
C LYS A 50 -10.08 -4.36 9.32
N PRO A 51 -9.42 -5.12 10.20
CA PRO A 51 -8.18 -5.82 9.85
C PRO A 51 -8.30 -6.70 8.60
N GLY A 52 -9.46 -7.32 8.38
CA GLY A 52 -9.74 -8.12 7.19
C GLY A 52 -9.76 -7.33 5.87
N ASP A 53 -9.84 -6.01 5.90
CA ASP A 53 -9.78 -5.19 4.67
C ASP A 53 -8.38 -5.21 4.03
N VAL A 54 -7.35 -5.57 4.78
CA VAL A 54 -5.94 -5.36 4.40
C VAL A 54 -5.05 -6.58 4.63
N ASP A 55 -5.64 -7.73 4.91
CA ASP A 55 -4.94 -8.98 5.19
C ASP A 55 -4.54 -9.75 3.92
N SER A 56 -5.11 -9.40 2.79
CA SER A 56 -4.79 -9.95 1.47
C SER A 56 -4.98 -8.91 0.37
N VAL A 57 -4.35 -9.14 -0.79
CA VAL A 57 -4.53 -8.29 -1.99
C VAL A 57 -5.99 -8.29 -2.44
N ASP A 58 -6.63 -9.45 -2.39
CA ASP A 58 -8.03 -9.60 -2.79
C ASP A 58 -8.96 -8.79 -1.88
N HIS A 59 -8.74 -8.86 -0.57
CA HIS A 59 -9.54 -8.08 0.38
C HIS A 59 -9.25 -6.58 0.28
N LEU A 60 -8.00 -6.18 0.06
CA LEU A 60 -7.64 -4.76 -0.12
C LEU A 60 -8.38 -4.15 -1.31
N ILE A 61 -8.36 -4.82 -2.47
CA ILE A 61 -9.03 -4.35 -3.68
C ILE A 61 -10.56 -4.38 -3.50
N ALA A 62 -11.12 -5.45 -2.93
CA ALA A 62 -12.54 -5.54 -2.64
C ALA A 62 -12.99 -4.44 -1.67
N SER A 63 -12.20 -4.12 -0.66
CA SER A 63 -12.49 -3.08 0.32
C SER A 63 -12.45 -1.68 -0.28
N LEU A 64 -11.55 -1.43 -1.24
CA LEU A 64 -11.54 -0.18 -1.99
C LEU A 64 -12.87 0.02 -2.74
N TYR A 65 -13.32 -0.99 -3.48
CA TYR A 65 -14.59 -0.91 -4.20
C TYR A 65 -15.80 -0.82 -3.26
N ASP A 66 -15.78 -1.55 -2.16
CA ASP A 66 -16.86 -1.52 -1.17
C ASP A 66 -17.00 -0.12 -0.53
N VAL A 67 -15.88 0.52 -0.18
CA VAL A 67 -15.90 1.80 0.52
C VAL A 67 -16.38 2.97 -0.36
N VAL A 68 -16.14 2.93 -1.66
CA VAL A 68 -16.64 3.94 -2.60
C VAL A 68 -18.06 3.65 -3.08
N SER A 69 -18.53 2.39 -2.92
CA SER A 69 -19.84 1.95 -3.37
C SER A 69 -20.94 2.28 -2.37
N GLY A 70 -22.14 2.56 -2.89
CA GLY A 70 -23.35 2.76 -2.10
C GLY A 70 -24.38 3.67 -2.78
N PRO A 71 -25.58 3.76 -2.25
CA PRO A 71 -26.57 4.74 -2.69
C PRO A 71 -26.09 6.17 -2.44
N ALA A 72 -26.77 7.18 -2.94
CA ALA A 72 -26.50 8.56 -2.58
C ALA A 72 -26.39 8.72 -1.07
N GLY A 73 -25.28 9.29 -0.60
CA GLY A 73 -25.01 9.42 0.84
C GLY A 73 -23.52 9.46 1.16
N PRO A 74 -23.18 9.57 2.45
CA PRO A 74 -21.78 9.64 2.89
C PRO A 74 -21.04 8.32 2.64
N ARG A 75 -19.71 8.41 2.47
CA ARG A 75 -18.81 7.26 2.41
C ARG A 75 -17.98 7.17 3.69
N ASP A 76 -17.47 5.99 4.03
CA ASP A 76 -16.50 5.81 5.13
C ASP A 76 -15.09 6.22 4.67
N TRP A 77 -14.87 7.53 4.62
CA TRP A 77 -13.62 8.10 4.14
C TRP A 77 -12.41 7.76 5.03
N ASP A 78 -12.60 7.55 6.31
CA ASP A 78 -11.52 7.08 7.19
C ASP A 78 -11.09 5.66 6.82
N ARG A 79 -12.05 4.79 6.48
CA ARG A 79 -11.77 3.45 5.99
C ARG A 79 -11.06 3.49 4.64
N PHE A 80 -11.51 4.36 3.73
CA PHE A 80 -10.83 4.58 2.43
C PHE A 80 -9.38 5.00 2.64
N ARG A 81 -9.16 6.05 3.43
CA ARG A 81 -7.84 6.58 3.72
C ARG A 81 -6.90 5.52 4.29
N ALA A 82 -7.40 4.65 5.16
CA ALA A 82 -6.63 3.58 5.80
C ALA A 82 -6.15 2.48 4.83
N LEU A 83 -6.64 2.40 3.60
CA LEU A 83 -6.18 1.45 2.59
C LEU A 83 -4.86 1.89 1.93
N PHE A 84 -4.52 3.17 1.98
CA PHE A 84 -3.38 3.76 1.30
C PHE A 84 -2.19 3.98 2.23
N VAL A 85 -0.98 4.01 1.66
CA VAL A 85 0.18 4.60 2.35
C VAL A 85 -0.02 6.12 2.49
N PRO A 86 0.66 6.80 3.45
CA PRO A 86 0.50 8.25 3.69
C PRO A 86 0.65 9.12 2.43
N ASP A 87 1.64 8.81 1.60
CA ASP A 87 1.93 9.55 0.36
C ASP A 87 1.35 8.86 -0.89
N GLY A 88 0.34 8.01 -0.72
CA GLY A 88 -0.33 7.31 -1.81
C GLY A 88 -0.87 8.26 -2.89
N ARG A 89 -1.01 7.75 -4.10
CA ARG A 89 -1.51 8.53 -5.23
C ARG A 89 -2.65 7.81 -5.94
N LEU A 90 -3.63 8.61 -6.34
CA LEU A 90 -4.63 8.22 -7.32
C LEU A 90 -4.38 9.06 -8.58
N ALA A 91 -4.47 8.44 -9.76
CA ALA A 91 -4.29 9.15 -11.00
C ALA A 91 -5.22 8.60 -12.09
N TRP A 92 -5.67 9.50 -12.99
CA TRP A 92 -6.43 9.12 -14.16
C TRP A 92 -6.25 10.16 -15.26
N ILE A 93 -6.75 9.84 -16.46
CA ILE A 93 -6.83 10.79 -17.56
C ILE A 93 -8.26 11.34 -17.58
N ASP A 94 -8.40 12.66 -17.42
CA ASP A 94 -9.64 13.38 -17.63
C ASP A 94 -9.75 13.76 -19.13
N PRO A 95 -10.58 13.08 -19.91
CA PRO A 95 -10.67 13.34 -21.34
C PRO A 95 -11.32 14.70 -21.66
N GLU A 96 -12.08 15.29 -20.74
CA GLU A 96 -12.76 16.56 -20.94
C GLU A 96 -11.86 17.75 -20.62
N ALA A 97 -10.92 17.59 -19.67
CA ALA A 97 -10.01 18.66 -19.26
C ALA A 97 -9.11 19.17 -20.40
N ALA A 98 -8.90 18.37 -21.45
CA ALA A 98 -8.09 18.73 -22.62
C ALA A 98 -8.87 19.14 -23.85
N ALA A 99 -10.18 19.20 -23.80
CA ALA A 99 -11.02 19.63 -24.95
C ALA A 99 -10.88 21.12 -25.23
N THR A 100 -9.69 21.56 -25.65
CA THR A 100 -9.51 22.78 -26.39
C THR A 100 -9.78 22.50 -27.87
N LYS A 101 -10.22 23.50 -28.65
CA LYS A 101 -10.54 23.35 -30.07
C LYS A 101 -9.46 22.70 -30.93
N ASP A 102 -8.25 22.62 -30.45
CA ASP A 102 -7.05 22.22 -31.17
C ASP A 102 -6.40 20.92 -30.64
N ALA A 103 -6.92 20.31 -29.56
CA ALA A 103 -6.41 19.05 -29.04
C ALA A 103 -7.33 17.87 -29.42
N PRO A 104 -6.80 16.76 -29.95
CA PRO A 104 -7.59 15.54 -30.16
C PRO A 104 -8.23 15.09 -28.84
N ALA A 105 -9.50 14.69 -28.86
CA ALA A 105 -10.27 14.22 -27.70
C ALA A 105 -9.64 13.02 -26.93
N SER A 106 -8.59 12.41 -27.47
CA SER A 106 -7.82 11.32 -26.88
C SER A 106 -6.66 11.78 -25.98
N MET A 107 -6.37 13.08 -25.93
CA MET A 107 -5.26 13.62 -25.14
C MET A 107 -5.82 14.41 -23.95
N GLY A 108 -6.53 13.72 -23.05
CA GLY A 108 -6.99 14.30 -21.79
C GLY A 108 -5.84 14.84 -20.93
N ASP A 109 -6.16 15.57 -19.88
CA ASP A 109 -5.18 15.98 -18.87
C ASP A 109 -5.01 14.90 -17.80
N ALA A 110 -3.80 14.75 -17.29
CA ALA A 110 -3.52 13.80 -16.23
C ALA A 110 -3.84 14.42 -14.87
N VAL A 111 -4.74 13.79 -14.14
CA VAL A 111 -5.10 14.18 -12.77
C VAL A 111 -4.30 13.35 -11.80
N PHE A 112 -3.71 13.99 -10.78
CA PHE A 112 -2.97 13.32 -9.69
C PHE A 112 -3.47 13.84 -8.35
N LEU A 113 -3.99 12.96 -7.52
CA LEU A 113 -4.53 13.30 -6.21
C LEU A 113 -3.88 12.45 -5.11
N THR A 114 -3.82 13.01 -3.90
CA THR A 114 -3.67 12.21 -2.69
C THR A 114 -5.01 11.59 -2.31
N PRO A 115 -5.05 10.55 -1.44
CA PRO A 115 -6.31 10.04 -0.90
C PRO A 115 -7.17 11.16 -0.28
N ASP A 116 -6.57 12.07 0.49
CA ASP A 116 -7.29 13.17 1.13
C ASP A 116 -7.92 14.14 0.09
N THR A 117 -7.18 14.47 -0.95
CA THR A 117 -7.70 15.35 -2.02
C THR A 117 -8.79 14.64 -2.83
N PHE A 118 -8.63 13.33 -3.10
CA PHE A 118 -9.66 12.53 -3.75
C PHE A 118 -10.97 12.54 -2.96
N MET A 119 -10.90 12.30 -1.65
CA MET A 119 -12.06 12.34 -0.77
C MET A 119 -12.76 13.71 -0.81
N GLN A 120 -11.99 14.80 -0.69
CA GLN A 120 -12.53 16.16 -0.71
C GLN A 120 -13.27 16.50 -2.01
N GLN A 121 -12.72 16.07 -3.15
CA GLN A 121 -13.31 16.36 -4.46
C GLN A 121 -14.53 15.49 -4.77
N ASN A 122 -14.53 14.24 -4.32
CA ASN A 122 -15.58 13.29 -4.68
C ASN A 122 -16.72 13.17 -3.64
N ASP A 123 -16.53 13.61 -2.39
CA ASP A 123 -17.55 13.57 -1.36
C ASP A 123 -18.87 14.27 -1.77
N PRO A 124 -18.87 15.46 -2.40
CA PRO A 124 -20.12 16.10 -2.89
C PRO A 124 -20.86 15.27 -3.93
N TYR A 125 -20.13 14.60 -4.84
CA TYR A 125 -20.73 13.73 -5.85
C TYR A 125 -21.42 12.53 -5.20
N PHE A 126 -20.75 11.79 -4.34
CA PHE A 126 -21.31 10.62 -3.69
C PHE A 126 -22.48 10.93 -2.75
N LYS A 127 -22.53 12.13 -2.19
CA LYS A 127 -23.67 12.57 -1.38
C LYS A 127 -24.98 12.65 -2.15
N THR A 128 -24.89 12.87 -3.46
CA THR A 128 -26.06 13.11 -4.32
C THR A 128 -26.30 12.02 -5.36
N HIS A 129 -25.30 11.14 -5.59
CA HIS A 129 -25.36 10.09 -6.60
C HIS A 129 -25.07 8.72 -5.99
N GLY A 130 -25.80 7.71 -6.46
CA GLY A 130 -25.42 6.32 -6.24
C GLY A 130 -24.19 6.00 -7.06
N PHE A 131 -23.35 5.10 -6.55
CA PHE A 131 -22.17 4.60 -7.25
C PHE A 131 -21.84 3.21 -6.72
N PHE A 132 -21.78 2.22 -7.60
CA PHE A 132 -21.52 0.83 -7.25
C PHE A 132 -20.46 0.28 -8.16
N GLU A 133 -19.28 0.02 -7.62
CA GLU A 133 -18.12 -0.44 -8.38
C GLU A 133 -17.70 -1.82 -7.92
N ARG A 134 -17.25 -2.65 -8.88
CA ARG A 134 -16.71 -3.97 -8.60
C ARG A 134 -15.64 -4.40 -9.58
N SER A 135 -14.75 -5.26 -9.12
CA SER A 135 -13.85 -6.01 -9.99
C SER A 135 -14.61 -7.11 -10.74
N ILE A 136 -14.35 -7.27 -12.02
CA ILE A 136 -14.86 -8.38 -12.84
C ILE A 136 -13.76 -9.38 -13.21
N VAL A 137 -12.52 -8.92 -13.39
CA VAL A 137 -11.34 -9.77 -13.63
C VAL A 137 -10.15 -9.13 -12.93
N LYS A 138 -9.34 -9.93 -12.25
CA LYS A 138 -8.06 -9.49 -11.65
C LYS A 138 -6.88 -10.27 -12.21
N ARG A 139 -5.75 -9.58 -12.34
CA ARG A 139 -4.43 -10.15 -12.62
C ARG A 139 -3.49 -9.59 -11.57
N VAL A 140 -2.82 -10.47 -10.86
CA VAL A 140 -1.93 -10.10 -9.75
C VAL A 140 -0.57 -10.74 -10.01
N GLU A 141 0.49 -9.94 -9.85
CA GLU A 141 1.87 -10.39 -9.89
C GLU A 141 2.57 -9.94 -8.60
N GLU A 142 3.37 -10.84 -8.01
CA GLU A 142 3.98 -10.61 -6.72
C GLU A 142 5.48 -10.92 -6.76
N PHE A 143 6.27 -10.06 -6.11
CA PHE A 143 7.67 -10.31 -5.85
C PHE A 143 8.06 -9.79 -4.47
N GLY A 144 8.27 -10.68 -3.52
CA GLY A 144 8.57 -10.31 -2.13
C GLY A 144 7.42 -9.50 -1.51
N ASN A 145 7.69 -8.24 -1.19
CA ASN A 145 6.70 -7.31 -0.63
C ASN A 145 6.09 -6.37 -1.68
N LEU A 146 6.44 -6.54 -2.93
CA LEU A 146 5.88 -5.78 -4.06
C LEU A 146 4.76 -6.58 -4.69
N VAL A 147 3.62 -5.93 -4.89
CA VAL A 147 2.48 -6.50 -5.64
C VAL A 147 2.02 -5.51 -6.69
N GLU A 148 1.78 -6.01 -7.88
CA GLU A 148 1.14 -5.30 -8.97
C GLU A 148 -0.16 -5.99 -9.33
N ALA A 149 -1.26 -5.24 -9.35
CA ALA A 149 -2.56 -5.79 -9.67
C ALA A 149 -3.28 -4.95 -10.73
N TRP A 150 -3.83 -5.62 -11.73
CA TRP A 150 -4.72 -5.04 -12.73
C TRP A 150 -6.12 -5.58 -12.47
N SER A 151 -7.05 -4.70 -12.12
CA SER A 151 -8.44 -5.03 -11.90
C SER A 151 -9.28 -4.44 -13.03
N THR A 152 -9.86 -5.27 -13.85
CA THR A 152 -10.92 -4.81 -14.76
C THR A 152 -12.15 -4.56 -13.90
N LYS A 153 -12.65 -3.35 -13.97
CA LYS A 153 -13.78 -2.88 -13.15
C LYS A 153 -14.99 -2.52 -13.99
N GLU A 154 -16.13 -2.51 -13.37
CA GLU A 154 -17.34 -1.85 -13.87
C GLU A 154 -18.03 -1.09 -12.75
N SER A 155 -18.68 0.01 -13.09
CA SER A 155 -19.50 0.78 -12.17
C SER A 155 -20.93 0.96 -12.67
N ARG A 156 -21.85 1.17 -11.75
CA ARG A 156 -23.29 1.44 -11.97
C ARG A 156 -23.75 2.55 -11.05
N ASP A 157 -24.78 3.26 -11.45
CA ASP A 157 -25.40 4.28 -10.61
C ASP A 157 -26.41 3.68 -9.62
N ALA A 158 -27.00 2.54 -9.98
CA ALA A 158 -27.85 1.71 -9.12
C ALA A 158 -27.52 0.22 -9.27
N THR A 159 -27.79 -0.57 -8.23
CA THR A 159 -27.48 -2.01 -8.21
C THR A 159 -28.29 -2.83 -9.22
N ASP A 160 -29.44 -2.33 -9.64
CA ASP A 160 -30.37 -2.96 -10.60
C ASP A 160 -30.23 -2.44 -12.03
N ASP A 161 -29.26 -1.53 -12.29
CA ASP A 161 -28.97 -1.09 -13.64
C ASP A 161 -28.57 -2.27 -14.53
N ALA A 162 -29.25 -2.43 -15.68
CA ALA A 162 -29.03 -3.53 -16.59
C ALA A 162 -27.64 -3.50 -17.25
N GLN A 163 -27.07 -2.31 -17.41
CA GLN A 163 -25.76 -2.08 -18.00
C GLN A 163 -24.88 -1.25 -17.06
N PRO A 164 -23.57 -1.46 -17.05
CA PRO A 164 -22.68 -0.57 -16.32
C PRO A 164 -22.67 0.84 -16.92
N SER A 165 -22.58 1.85 -16.07
CA SER A 165 -22.36 3.25 -16.47
C SER A 165 -20.93 3.47 -16.97
N SER A 166 -19.94 2.76 -16.43
CA SER A 166 -18.59 2.72 -16.96
C SER A 166 -17.92 1.36 -16.79
N ARG A 167 -16.88 1.11 -17.57
CA ARG A 167 -15.93 -0.01 -17.40
C ARG A 167 -14.53 0.48 -17.68
N GLY A 168 -13.57 -0.08 -16.99
CA GLY A 168 -12.19 0.33 -17.15
C GLY A 168 -11.22 -0.64 -16.48
N ILE A 169 -10.01 -0.15 -16.30
CA ILE A 169 -8.95 -0.87 -15.60
C ILE A 169 -8.40 0.02 -14.49
N ASP A 170 -8.29 -0.55 -13.32
CA ASP A 170 -7.52 -0.05 -12.20
C ASP A 170 -6.18 -0.77 -12.13
N SER A 171 -5.09 -0.01 -12.18
CA SER A 171 -3.72 -0.50 -11.99
C SER A 171 -3.26 -0.12 -10.60
N PHE A 172 -3.04 -1.14 -9.77
CA PHE A 172 -2.61 -0.99 -8.38
C PHE A 172 -1.13 -1.28 -8.24
N GLN A 173 -0.42 -0.38 -7.56
CA GLN A 173 0.87 -0.64 -6.95
C GLN A 173 0.66 -0.83 -5.46
N ILE A 174 0.96 -2.02 -4.95
CA ILE A 174 0.67 -2.43 -3.58
C ILE A 174 1.97 -2.85 -2.90
N VAL A 175 2.11 -2.54 -1.63
CA VAL A 175 3.22 -3.00 -0.79
C VAL A 175 2.70 -3.77 0.42
N HIS A 176 3.41 -4.84 0.78
CA HIS A 176 3.17 -5.56 2.03
C HIS A 176 4.16 -5.06 3.08
N ALA A 177 3.66 -4.36 4.09
CA ALA A 177 4.48 -3.78 5.15
C ALA A 177 3.71 -3.73 6.47
N HIS A 178 4.41 -3.87 7.60
CA HIS A 178 3.81 -3.87 8.94
C HIS A 178 2.66 -4.88 9.10
N GLY A 179 2.82 -6.06 8.45
CA GLY A 179 1.86 -7.16 8.55
C GLY A 179 0.54 -6.95 7.80
N ARG A 180 0.48 -6.00 6.84
CA ARG A 180 -0.71 -5.73 6.04
C ARG A 180 -0.34 -5.24 4.64
N PHE A 181 -1.32 -5.28 3.73
CA PHE A 181 -1.21 -4.69 2.40
C PHE A 181 -1.65 -3.22 2.41
N TRP A 182 -1.00 -2.42 1.53
CA TRP A 182 -1.22 -0.98 1.39
C TRP A 182 -1.20 -0.60 -0.09
N ILE A 183 -2.11 0.25 -0.51
CA ILE A 183 -2.08 0.85 -1.84
C ILE A 183 -1.05 2.00 -1.84
N ALA A 184 0.00 1.87 -2.64
CA ALA A 184 0.98 2.93 -2.88
C ALA A 184 0.51 3.87 -3.99
N SER A 185 -0.04 3.32 -5.07
CA SER A 185 -0.70 4.09 -6.11
C SER A 185 -1.82 3.30 -6.76
N LEU A 186 -2.82 4.03 -7.25
CA LEU A 186 -3.91 3.54 -8.08
C LEU A 186 -4.01 4.43 -9.31
N ILE A 187 -3.78 3.86 -10.49
CA ILE A 187 -3.95 4.57 -11.76
C ILE A 187 -5.08 3.88 -12.51
N PHE A 188 -6.05 4.65 -13.00
CA PHE A 188 -7.18 4.06 -13.71
C PHE A 188 -7.52 4.82 -15.00
N ASP A 189 -8.12 4.08 -15.91
CA ASP A 189 -8.68 4.63 -17.15
C ASP A 189 -9.90 3.84 -17.58
N ASP A 190 -10.89 4.52 -18.16
CA ASP A 190 -12.16 3.96 -18.54
C ASP A 190 -12.32 3.84 -20.06
N GLU A 191 -13.19 2.91 -20.50
CA GLU A 191 -13.59 2.79 -21.90
C GLU A 191 -14.26 4.08 -22.38
N ARG A 192 -13.90 4.45 -23.61
CA ARG A 192 -14.49 5.59 -24.32
C ARG A 192 -14.31 5.42 -25.83
N PRO A 193 -14.88 6.26 -26.69
CA PRO A 193 -14.66 6.17 -28.13
C PRO A 193 -13.16 6.11 -28.48
N GLY A 194 -12.74 5.01 -29.12
CA GLY A 194 -11.35 4.74 -29.48
C GLY A 194 -10.50 4.06 -28.41
N VAL A 195 -11.00 3.91 -27.17
CA VAL A 195 -10.33 3.20 -26.09
C VAL A 195 -11.27 2.10 -25.57
N THR A 196 -10.95 0.85 -25.87
CA THR A 196 -11.76 -0.32 -25.46
C THR A 196 -10.92 -1.31 -24.70
N LEU A 197 -11.54 -2.04 -23.79
CA LEU A 197 -10.88 -3.09 -23.01
C LEU A 197 -10.33 -4.20 -23.91
N PRO A 198 -9.00 -4.47 -23.87
CA PRO A 198 -8.44 -5.60 -24.59
C PRO A 198 -9.02 -6.93 -24.09
N ALA A 199 -9.28 -7.88 -25.00
CA ALA A 199 -9.91 -9.17 -24.66
C ALA A 199 -9.20 -9.94 -23.53
N LYS A 200 -7.88 -9.79 -23.42
CA LYS A 200 -7.10 -10.41 -22.33
C LYS A 200 -7.52 -9.96 -20.93
N TYR A 201 -8.12 -8.77 -20.79
CA TYR A 201 -8.60 -8.23 -19.50
C TYR A 201 -10.07 -8.53 -19.23
N LEU A 202 -10.75 -9.22 -20.14
CA LEU A 202 -12.13 -9.68 -19.97
C LEU A 202 -12.22 -11.17 -19.58
N LYS A 203 -11.06 -11.84 -19.41
CA LYS A 203 -10.98 -13.25 -19.08
C LYS A 203 -10.01 -13.46 -17.92
N THR A 204 -10.36 -14.36 -17.02
CA THR A 204 -9.45 -14.81 -15.96
C THR A 204 -8.17 -15.40 -16.57
N PRO A 205 -6.98 -15.14 -16.01
CA PRO A 205 -5.74 -15.77 -16.46
C PRO A 205 -5.88 -17.30 -16.52
N GLY A 206 -5.53 -17.89 -17.67
CA GLY A 206 -5.60 -19.34 -17.86
C GLY A 206 -6.93 -19.88 -18.43
N GLN A 207 -7.89 -19.02 -18.74
CA GLN A 207 -9.12 -19.37 -19.46
C GLN A 207 -9.10 -18.91 -20.91
#